data_c9730f01863967a6fbc7134d1a8e35ea
#
_entry.id   c9730f01863967a6fbc7134d1a8e35ea
#
_cell.length_a   1.000
_cell.length_b   1.000
_cell.length_c   1.000
_cell.angle_alpha   90.00
_cell.angle_beta   90.00
_cell.angle_gamma   90.00
#
_symmetry.space_group_name_H-M   'P 1'
#
loop_
_entity.id
_entity.type
_entity.pdbx_description
1 polymer ?
#
loop_
_entity_poly.entity_id
_entity_poly.type
_entity_poly.pdbx_seq_one_letter_code
_entity_poly.pdbx_strand_id
1 'polypeptide(L)'
;NGVLPRVFDKDITKLSYEELAKGIYKVDTAGWAETWEELSSRILEGFTAIAKKIEASGGGNAIVVSHGMTIGTFLWLIDPTTPRGLGLDNGSVTVVSFENGKFIIESIGDVSYRLKGRQLLEERKDEKKA
;
A
#
# COMPACT_ATOMS: atom_id res chain seq x y z
N ASN A 1 -7.52 -3.57 -17.41
CA ASN A 1 -7.54 -2.09 -17.40
C ASN A 1 -8.83 -1.46 -17.95
N GLY A 2 -9.79 -2.22 -18.51
CA GLY A 2 -11.00 -1.65 -19.12
C GLY A 2 -12.30 -1.88 -18.36
N VAL A 3 -12.30 -2.69 -17.30
CA VAL A 3 -13.53 -3.10 -16.61
C VAL A 3 -13.95 -2.08 -15.54
N LEU A 4 -13.02 -1.58 -14.78
CA LEU A 4 -13.29 -0.64 -13.69
C LEU A 4 -13.95 0.67 -14.15
N PRO A 5 -13.49 1.34 -15.22
CA PRO A 5 -14.14 2.56 -15.69
C PRO A 5 -15.57 2.35 -16.23
N ARG A 6 -15.91 1.13 -16.65
CA ARG A 6 -17.25 0.81 -17.17
C ARG A 6 -18.26 0.51 -16.06
N VAL A 7 -17.77 0.19 -14.88
CA VAL A 7 -18.59 -0.22 -13.74
C VAL A 7 -18.96 0.96 -12.85
N PHE A 8 -18.09 1.95 -12.83
CA PHE A 8 -18.31 3.15 -12.04
C PHE A 8 -18.66 4.30 -12.99
N ASP A 9 -19.86 4.84 -12.87
CA ASP A 9 -20.27 6.10 -13.53
C ASP A 9 -19.52 7.32 -12.96
N LYS A 10 -18.54 7.08 -12.11
CA LYS A 10 -17.74 8.10 -11.44
C LYS A 10 -16.26 7.88 -11.75
N ASP A 11 -15.50 8.96 -11.67
CA ASP A 11 -14.05 8.91 -11.70
C ASP A 11 -13.54 8.04 -10.54
N ILE A 12 -12.95 6.89 -10.87
CA ILE A 12 -12.45 5.92 -9.87
C ILE A 12 -11.37 6.50 -8.96
N THR A 13 -10.69 7.56 -9.39
CA THR A 13 -9.67 8.23 -8.58
C THR A 13 -10.26 9.00 -7.40
N LYS A 14 -11.57 9.30 -7.46
CA LYS A 14 -12.31 10.01 -6.41
C LYS A 14 -13.04 9.07 -5.44
N LEU A 15 -13.05 7.77 -5.73
CA LEU A 15 -13.68 6.78 -4.85
C LEU A 15 -12.80 6.51 -3.64
N SER A 16 -13.41 6.28 -2.47
CA SER A 16 -12.70 5.73 -1.32
C SER A 16 -12.27 4.28 -1.60
N TYR A 17 -11.33 3.76 -0.82
CA TYR A 17 -10.94 2.35 -0.92
C TYR A 17 -12.12 1.41 -0.63
N GLU A 18 -12.98 1.78 0.30
CA GLU A 18 -14.22 1.05 0.59
C GLU A 18 -15.18 1.01 -0.60
N GLU A 19 -15.46 2.17 -1.22
CA GLU A 19 -16.31 2.25 -2.41
C GLU A 19 -15.74 1.45 -3.57
N LEU A 20 -14.42 1.49 -3.75
CA LEU A 20 -13.73 0.73 -4.79
C LEU A 20 -13.87 -0.78 -4.54
N ALA A 21 -13.61 -1.24 -3.33
CA ALA A 21 -13.72 -2.65 -2.95
C ALA A 21 -15.16 -3.16 -3.11
N LYS A 22 -16.14 -2.39 -2.66
CA LYS A 22 -17.57 -2.73 -2.83
C LYS A 22 -17.97 -2.80 -4.30
N GLY A 23 -17.46 -1.90 -5.12
CA GLY A 23 -17.70 -1.91 -6.56
C GLY A 23 -17.11 -3.14 -7.25
N ILE A 24 -15.88 -3.51 -6.91
CA ILE A 24 -15.23 -4.71 -7.45
C ILE A 24 -16.02 -5.96 -7.05
N TYR A 25 -16.39 -6.07 -5.79
CA TYR A 25 -17.21 -7.18 -5.29
C TYR A 25 -18.54 -7.34 -6.04
N LYS A 26 -19.22 -6.22 -6.29
CA LYS A 26 -20.51 -6.20 -6.99
C LYS A 26 -20.45 -6.71 -8.41
N VAL A 27 -19.33 -6.53 -9.11
CA VAL A 27 -19.18 -6.92 -10.52
C VAL A 27 -18.42 -8.22 -10.71
N ASP A 28 -17.91 -8.79 -9.66
CA ASP A 28 -17.20 -10.06 -9.71
C ASP A 28 -18.18 -11.21 -9.91
N THR A 29 -18.30 -11.68 -11.15
CA THR A 29 -19.15 -12.82 -11.50
C THR A 29 -18.53 -14.16 -11.10
N ALA A 30 -17.23 -14.21 -10.83
CA ALA A 30 -16.53 -15.42 -10.40
C ALA A 30 -16.70 -15.70 -8.89
N GLY A 31 -17.11 -14.70 -8.12
CA GLY A 31 -17.31 -14.81 -6.69
C GLY A 31 -16.03 -14.94 -5.87
N TRP A 32 -14.90 -14.44 -6.38
CA TRP A 32 -13.60 -14.52 -5.73
C TRP A 32 -13.20 -13.23 -4.99
N ALA A 33 -13.87 -12.13 -5.30
CA ALA A 33 -13.60 -10.87 -4.64
C ALA A 33 -14.03 -10.91 -3.17
N GLU A 34 -13.19 -10.36 -2.30
CA GLU A 34 -13.51 -10.20 -0.88
C GLU A 34 -14.55 -9.09 -0.68
N THR A 35 -15.38 -9.23 0.35
CA THR A 35 -16.17 -8.10 0.86
C THR A 35 -15.23 -7.03 1.42
N TRP A 36 -15.74 -5.82 1.60
CA TRP A 36 -14.95 -4.77 2.27
C TRP A 36 -14.55 -5.18 3.70
N GLU A 37 -15.44 -5.81 4.42
CA GLU A 37 -15.22 -6.28 5.78
C GLU A 37 -14.10 -7.33 5.84
N GLU A 38 -14.10 -8.28 4.92
CA GLU A 38 -13.06 -9.31 4.81
C GLU A 38 -11.70 -8.69 4.45
N LEU A 39 -11.69 -7.82 3.44
CA LEU A 39 -10.48 -7.15 2.96
C LEU A 39 -9.87 -6.27 4.05
N SER A 40 -10.66 -5.39 4.67
CA SER A 40 -10.17 -4.46 5.69
C SER A 40 -9.68 -5.19 6.94
N SER A 41 -10.40 -6.21 7.40
CA SER A 41 -9.99 -7.04 8.54
C SER A 41 -8.69 -7.78 8.24
N ARG A 42 -8.58 -8.42 7.09
CA ARG A 42 -7.38 -9.15 6.69
C ARG A 42 -6.14 -8.24 6.62
N ILE A 43 -6.29 -7.07 6.05
CA ILE A 43 -5.20 -6.09 5.93
C ILE A 43 -4.78 -5.59 7.31
N LEU A 44 -5.71 -5.13 8.11
CA LEU A 44 -5.40 -4.59 9.43
C LEU A 44 -4.83 -5.64 10.38
N GLU A 45 -5.42 -6.82 10.42
CA GLU A 45 -4.93 -7.94 11.24
C GLU A 45 -3.54 -8.40 10.80
N GLY A 46 -3.29 -8.48 9.49
CA GLY A 46 -2.00 -8.90 8.95
C GLY A 46 -0.87 -7.94 9.34
N PHE A 47 -1.03 -6.66 9.13
CA PHE A 47 -0.03 -5.66 9.53
C PHE A 47 0.13 -5.58 11.05
N THR A 48 -0.96 -5.68 11.79
CA THR A 48 -0.92 -5.69 13.26
C THR A 48 -0.16 -6.91 13.78
N ALA A 49 -0.34 -8.09 13.20
CA ALA A 49 0.38 -9.30 13.58
C ALA A 49 1.89 -9.17 13.36
N ILE A 50 2.30 -8.57 12.23
CA ILE A 50 3.71 -8.27 11.95
C ILE A 50 4.29 -7.32 13.00
N ALA A 51 3.60 -6.22 13.28
CA ALA A 51 4.03 -5.22 14.25
C ALA A 51 4.17 -5.81 15.66
N LYS A 52 3.20 -6.59 16.11
CA LYS A 52 3.24 -7.25 17.41
C LYS A 52 4.35 -8.29 17.52
N LYS A 53 4.65 -9.00 16.45
CA LYS A 53 5.76 -9.96 16.41
C LYS A 53 7.12 -9.27 16.58
N ILE A 54 7.31 -8.12 15.94
CA ILE A 54 8.52 -7.30 16.09
C ILE A 54 8.62 -6.76 17.52
N GLU A 55 7.54 -6.23 18.04
CA GLU A 55 7.47 -5.70 19.40
C GLU A 55 7.80 -6.79 20.43
N ALA A 56 7.26 -7.98 20.29
CA ALA A 56 7.54 -9.13 21.16
C ALA A 56 8.99 -9.60 21.11
N SER A 57 9.70 -9.36 20.01
CA SER A 57 11.13 -9.67 19.87
C SER A 57 12.07 -8.55 20.35
N GLY A 58 11.54 -7.52 21.00
CA GLY A 58 12.32 -6.40 21.54
C GLY A 58 12.31 -5.13 20.67
N GLY A 59 11.48 -5.07 19.66
CA GLY A 59 11.42 -3.95 18.71
C GLY A 59 12.37 -4.14 17.53
N GLY A 60 12.40 -3.16 16.67
CA GLY A 60 13.24 -3.15 15.48
C GLY A 60 12.48 -2.73 14.22
N ASN A 61 13.08 -2.98 13.07
CA ASN A 61 12.53 -2.62 11.78
C ASN A 61 12.22 -3.86 10.95
N ALA A 62 11.15 -3.81 10.18
CA ALA A 62 10.81 -4.82 9.18
C ALA A 62 10.53 -4.17 7.83
N ILE A 63 10.87 -4.88 6.76
CA ILE A 63 10.49 -4.49 5.41
C ILE A 63 9.34 -5.41 4.98
N VAL A 64 8.24 -4.80 4.60
CA VAL A 64 7.07 -5.50 4.07
C VAL A 64 6.89 -5.07 2.62
N VAL A 65 6.90 -6.02 1.70
CA VAL A 65 6.66 -5.76 0.28
C VAL A 65 5.19 -6.06 -0.04
N SER A 66 4.51 -5.09 -0.61
CA SER A 66 3.11 -5.21 -0.94
C SER A 66 2.76 -4.36 -2.17
N HIS A 67 1.50 -4.15 -2.43
CA HIS A 67 0.98 -3.47 -3.61
C HIS A 67 0.22 -2.20 -3.24
N GLY A 68 0.13 -1.27 -4.18
CA GLY A 68 -0.45 0.05 -3.96
C GLY A 68 -1.84 0.04 -3.33
N MET A 69 -2.74 -0.83 -3.78
CA MET A 69 -4.09 -0.91 -3.21
C MET A 69 -4.08 -1.42 -1.76
N THR A 70 -3.28 -2.43 -1.46
CA THR A 70 -3.15 -2.97 -0.10
C THR A 70 -2.53 -1.94 0.85
N ILE A 71 -1.44 -1.31 0.43
CA ILE A 71 -0.76 -0.28 1.22
C ILE A 71 -1.71 0.91 1.43
N GLY A 72 -2.33 1.40 0.37
CA GLY A 72 -3.26 2.52 0.46
C GLY A 72 -4.46 2.25 1.35
N THR A 73 -5.03 1.06 1.27
CA THR A 73 -6.13 0.63 2.15
C THR A 73 -5.68 0.60 3.62
N PHE A 74 -4.50 0.06 3.88
CA PHE A 74 -3.93 0.04 5.24
C PHE A 74 -3.73 1.45 5.79
N LEU A 75 -3.13 2.36 5.02
CA LEU A 75 -2.94 3.75 5.43
C LEU A 75 -4.28 4.44 5.73
N TRP A 76 -5.26 4.23 4.88
CA TRP A 76 -6.60 4.80 5.08
C TRP A 76 -7.31 4.23 6.33
N LEU A 77 -7.10 2.93 6.63
CA LEU A 77 -7.63 2.32 7.85
C LEU A 77 -6.99 2.88 9.12
N ILE A 78 -5.71 3.24 9.06
CA ILE A 78 -5.01 3.87 10.18
C ILE A 78 -5.45 5.33 10.34
N ASP A 79 -5.50 6.05 9.24
CA ASP A 79 -5.85 7.48 9.19
C ASP A 79 -6.72 7.77 7.98
N PRO A 80 -8.06 7.87 8.19
CA PRO A 80 -9.00 8.14 7.11
C PRO A 80 -8.83 9.52 6.45
N THR A 81 -8.03 10.41 7.02
CA THR A 81 -7.69 11.70 6.40
C THR A 81 -6.59 11.58 5.34
N THR A 82 -5.96 10.41 5.25
CA THR A 82 -4.94 10.14 4.23
C THR A 82 -5.55 10.24 2.84
N PRO A 83 -5.08 11.17 1.98
CA PRO A 83 -5.61 11.30 0.63
C PRO A 83 -5.33 10.04 -0.19
N ARG A 84 -6.27 9.68 -1.03
CA ARG A 84 -6.09 8.62 -2.01
C ARG A 84 -5.18 9.11 -3.15
N GLY A 85 -4.33 8.21 -3.67
CA GLY A 85 -3.49 8.52 -4.83
C GLY A 85 -2.19 9.24 -4.53
N LEU A 86 -1.73 9.22 -3.29
CA LEU A 86 -0.47 9.85 -2.86
C LEU A 86 0.78 9.10 -3.33
N GLY A 87 0.89 8.83 -4.63
CA GLY A 87 2.17 8.40 -5.19
C GLY A 87 2.71 7.10 -4.60
N LEU A 88 1.88 6.08 -4.45
CA LEU A 88 2.34 4.74 -4.09
C LEU A 88 2.90 4.04 -5.34
N ASP A 89 3.89 4.67 -5.95
CA ASP A 89 4.56 4.15 -7.14
C ASP A 89 5.35 2.88 -6.84
N ASN A 90 5.58 2.08 -7.86
CA ASN A 90 6.44 0.91 -7.75
C ASN A 90 7.83 1.28 -7.25
N GLY A 91 8.31 0.58 -6.24
CA GLY A 91 9.58 0.85 -5.59
C GLY A 91 9.58 2.07 -4.66
N SER A 92 8.42 2.63 -4.36
CA SER A 92 8.28 3.62 -3.29
C SER A 92 8.34 2.97 -1.91
N VAL A 93 8.76 3.76 -0.93
CA VAL A 93 8.85 3.33 0.47
C VAL A 93 7.89 4.19 1.31
N THR A 94 7.03 3.52 2.04
CA THR A 94 6.15 4.13 3.03
C THR A 94 6.60 3.65 4.40
N VAL A 95 6.79 4.57 5.34
CA VAL A 95 7.24 4.25 6.69
C VAL A 95 6.10 4.46 7.68
N VAL A 96 5.84 3.42 8.44
CA VAL A 96 4.83 3.40 9.50
C VAL A 96 5.48 2.88 10.77
N SER A 97 5.29 3.57 11.87
CA SER A 97 5.71 3.09 13.19
C SER A 97 4.54 2.52 13.97
N PHE A 98 4.84 1.65 14.93
CA PHE A 98 3.86 1.03 15.81
C PHE A 98 4.31 1.19 17.26
N GLU A 99 3.53 1.93 18.04
CA GLU A 99 3.79 2.21 19.44
C GLU A 99 2.49 2.18 20.24
N ASN A 100 2.51 1.56 21.41
CA ASN A 100 1.37 1.52 22.32
C ASN A 100 0.07 1.01 21.66
N GLY A 101 0.18 0.01 20.78
CA GLY A 101 -0.95 -0.57 20.06
C GLY A 101 -1.49 0.29 18.92
N LYS A 102 -0.78 1.36 18.53
CA LYS A 102 -1.21 2.28 17.47
C LYS A 102 -0.18 2.40 16.36
N PHE A 103 -0.66 2.49 15.13
CA PHE A 103 0.14 2.81 13.97
C PHE A 103 0.23 4.34 13.77
N ILE A 104 1.41 4.81 13.41
CA ILE A 104 1.67 6.22 13.08
C ILE A 104 2.32 6.24 11.70
N ILE A 105 1.75 7.02 10.77
CA ILE A 105 2.30 7.20 9.43
C ILE A 105 3.41 8.24 9.51
N GLU A 106 4.65 7.82 9.21
CA GLU A 106 5.83 8.69 9.25
C GLU A 106 6.09 9.35 7.89
N SER A 107 6.00 8.56 6.80
CA SER A 107 6.16 9.06 5.44
C SER A 107 5.45 8.17 4.45
N ILE A 108 5.02 8.73 3.31
CA ILE A 108 4.27 8.01 2.29
C ILE A 108 4.95 8.17 0.93
N GLY A 109 5.20 7.03 0.26
CA GLY A 109 5.52 7.02 -1.17
C GLY A 109 6.88 7.60 -1.53
N ASP A 110 7.88 7.51 -0.66
CA ASP A 110 9.23 7.99 -0.93
C ASP A 110 9.89 7.18 -2.07
N VAL A 111 10.23 7.86 -3.16
CA VAL A 111 10.88 7.27 -4.34
C VAL A 111 12.39 7.52 -4.39
N SER A 112 12.96 8.18 -3.41
CA SER A 112 14.39 8.56 -3.39
C SER A 112 15.32 7.35 -3.47
N TYR A 113 14.97 6.25 -2.83
CA TYR A 113 15.73 4.99 -2.89
C TYR A 113 15.77 4.41 -4.30
N ARG A 114 14.65 4.42 -5.00
CA ARG A 114 14.54 3.96 -6.39
C ARG A 114 15.38 4.83 -7.32
N LEU A 115 15.31 6.14 -7.18
CA LEU A 115 16.07 7.09 -8.00
C LEU A 115 17.57 6.93 -7.77
N LYS A 116 17.99 6.79 -6.52
CA LYS A 116 19.40 6.54 -6.18
C LYS A 116 19.88 5.21 -6.73
N GLY A 117 19.08 4.16 -6.63
CA GLY A 117 19.41 2.85 -7.19
C GLY A 117 19.60 2.89 -8.71
N ARG A 118 18.76 3.65 -9.42
CA ARG A 118 18.89 3.87 -10.86
C ARG A 118 20.21 4.56 -11.20
N GLN A 119 20.54 5.63 -10.49
CA GLN A 119 21.80 6.35 -10.67
C GLN A 119 23.02 5.43 -10.48
N LEU A 120 23.05 4.64 -9.41
CA LEU A 120 24.12 3.69 -9.16
C LEU A 120 24.27 2.63 -10.27
N LEU A 121 23.16 2.20 -10.86
CA LEU A 121 23.20 1.26 -11.99
C LEU A 121 23.75 1.90 -13.26
N GLU A 122 23.46 3.17 -13.51
CA GLU A 122 24.01 3.92 -14.65
C GLU A 122 25.52 4.12 -14.49
N GLU A 123 25.97 4.56 -13.32
CA GLU A 123 27.39 4.71 -13.00
C GLU A 123 28.18 3.40 -13.23
N ARG A 124 27.66 2.26 -12.77
CA ARG A 124 28.26 0.94 -12.99
C ARG A 124 28.33 0.53 -14.47
N LYS A 125 27.36 0.95 -15.28
CA LYS A 125 27.40 0.68 -16.73
C LYS A 125 28.50 1.50 -17.41
N ASP A 126 28.68 2.74 -17.00
CA ASP A 126 29.72 3.63 -17.55
C ASP A 126 31.12 3.14 -17.16
N GLU A 127 31.31 2.71 -15.93
CA GLU A 127 32.59 2.07 -15.48
C GLU A 127 32.93 0.82 -16.30
N LYS A 128 31.95 0.00 -16.68
CA LYS A 128 32.19 -1.20 -17.52
C LYS A 128 32.50 -0.90 -18.98
N LYS A 129 32.19 0.30 -19.46
CA LYS A 129 32.49 0.76 -20.83
C LYS A 129 33.84 1.44 -20.96
N ALA A 130 34.45 1.83 -19.85
CA ALA A 130 35.75 2.50 -19.81
C ALA A 130 36.93 1.52 -20.05
#